data_ad863dd696df6b10194a0c73e6451f12
#
_entry.id   ad863dd696df6b10194a0c73e6451f12
#
_cell.length_a   1.000
_cell.length_b   1.000
_cell.length_c   1.000
_cell.angle_alpha   90.00
_cell.angle_beta   90.00
_cell.angle_gamma   90.00
#
_symmetry.space_group_name_H-M   'P 1'
#
loop_
_entity.id
_entity.type
_entity.pdbx_description
1 polymer ?
#
loop_
_entity_poly.entity_id
_entity_poly.type
_entity_poly.pdbx_seq_one_letter_code
_entity_poly.pdbx_strand_id
1 'polypeptide(L)'
;MKRLFSFAAGFWLVVVLILASILVPALNPARFEQAVLNTVNPQAVGMSESDLTAFARETMAYLRAEQDAWNPVTPFAIPQSFADHMAEVRGWVDVLKIALPLAALLAAAGLWLGRDFRAARSGMLCMLGLIAAVLLWAVADFNSLWMVIHRVLIPGGIFPAGEPVMQLFPLALFFRYVGPVVRNLIISLLVFGGILHVCLPKP
;
A
#
# COMPACT_ATOMS: atom_id res chain seq x y z
N MET A 1 -29.15 -14.41 8.76
CA MET A 1 -28.37 -14.31 7.50
C MET A 1 -28.19 -12.86 7.00
N LYS A 2 -29.27 -12.06 6.82
CA LYS A 2 -29.14 -10.66 6.31
C LYS A 2 -28.17 -9.78 7.10
N ARG A 3 -28.20 -9.83 8.44
CA ARG A 3 -27.26 -9.08 9.31
C ARG A 3 -25.81 -9.48 9.09
N LEU A 4 -25.51 -10.78 8.86
CA LEU A 4 -24.16 -11.26 8.58
C LEU A 4 -23.64 -10.72 7.25
N PHE A 5 -24.46 -10.72 6.19
CA PHE A 5 -24.08 -10.12 4.90
C PHE A 5 -23.79 -8.63 5.02
N SER A 6 -24.62 -7.89 5.75
CA SER A 6 -24.38 -6.46 5.97
C SER A 6 -23.11 -6.21 6.80
N PHE A 7 -22.88 -6.98 7.85
CA PHE A 7 -21.66 -6.89 8.65
C PHE A 7 -20.41 -7.13 7.77
N ALA A 8 -20.40 -8.24 7.00
CA ALA A 8 -19.33 -8.54 6.08
C ALA A 8 -19.13 -7.43 5.04
N ALA A 9 -20.21 -6.85 4.53
CA ALA A 9 -20.14 -5.73 3.60
C ALA A 9 -19.45 -4.51 4.19
N GLY A 10 -19.77 -4.14 5.43
CA GLY A 10 -19.10 -3.04 6.12
C GLY A 10 -17.61 -3.29 6.33
N PHE A 11 -17.25 -4.51 6.69
CA PHE A 11 -15.85 -4.94 6.80
C PHE A 11 -15.11 -4.79 5.47
N TRP A 12 -15.65 -5.36 4.39
CA TRP A 12 -15.04 -5.32 3.05
C TRP A 12 -14.97 -3.90 2.48
N LEU A 13 -15.91 -3.04 2.82
CA LEU A 13 -15.87 -1.64 2.40
C LEU A 13 -14.64 -0.91 2.94
N VAL A 14 -14.27 -1.15 4.20
CA VAL A 14 -13.04 -0.59 4.77
C VAL A 14 -11.82 -1.19 4.10
N VAL A 15 -11.82 -2.50 3.79
CA VAL A 15 -10.75 -3.14 3.01
C VAL A 15 -10.57 -2.46 1.65
N VAL A 16 -11.66 -2.16 0.93
CA VAL A 16 -11.61 -1.40 -0.34
C VAL A 16 -10.92 -0.05 -0.16
N LEU A 17 -11.30 0.70 0.87
CA LEU A 17 -10.70 2.01 1.14
C LEU A 17 -9.20 1.91 1.44
N ILE A 18 -8.77 0.89 2.20
CA ILE A 18 -7.35 0.64 2.47
C ILE A 18 -6.61 0.31 1.18
N LEU A 19 -7.09 -0.67 0.42
CA LEU A 19 -6.44 -1.11 -0.82
C LEU A 19 -6.35 0.02 -1.84
N ALA A 20 -7.41 0.81 -2.02
CA ALA A 20 -7.39 1.97 -2.89
C ALA A 20 -6.41 3.05 -2.41
N SER A 21 -6.35 3.30 -1.08
CA SER A 21 -5.43 4.27 -0.48
C SER A 21 -3.96 3.87 -0.62
N ILE A 22 -3.67 2.58 -0.75
CA ILE A 22 -2.33 2.05 -1.01
C ILE A 22 -2.02 2.06 -2.51
N LEU A 23 -2.86 1.43 -3.33
CA LEU A 23 -2.58 1.21 -4.75
C LEU A 23 -2.53 2.50 -5.56
N VAL A 24 -3.47 3.43 -5.33
CA VAL A 24 -3.54 4.66 -6.13
C VAL A 24 -2.26 5.50 -6.01
N PRO A 25 -1.73 5.79 -4.81
CA PRO A 25 -0.47 6.51 -4.70
C PRO A 25 0.75 5.64 -5.05
N ALA A 26 0.73 4.34 -4.73
CA ALA A 26 1.86 3.44 -4.97
C ALA A 26 2.15 3.23 -6.46
N LEU A 27 1.13 3.25 -7.30
CA LEU A 27 1.26 3.07 -8.75
C LEU A 27 1.29 4.39 -9.54
N ASN A 28 1.48 5.52 -8.88
CA ASN A 28 1.59 6.82 -9.52
C ASN A 28 3.05 7.12 -9.91
N PRO A 29 3.42 7.11 -11.22
CA PRO A 29 4.81 7.28 -11.65
C PRO A 29 5.41 8.62 -11.26
N ALA A 30 4.65 9.71 -11.44
CA ALA A 30 5.12 11.06 -11.14
C ALA A 30 5.42 11.22 -9.64
N ARG A 31 4.62 10.57 -8.78
CA ARG A 31 4.84 10.59 -7.34
C ARG A 31 6.11 9.82 -6.97
N PHE A 32 6.36 8.66 -7.58
CA PHE A 32 7.56 7.88 -7.33
C PHE A 32 8.80 8.63 -7.81
N GLU A 33 8.78 9.17 -9.01
CA GLU A 33 9.85 10.00 -9.56
C GLU A 33 10.19 11.16 -8.61
N GLN A 34 9.20 11.94 -8.18
CA GLN A 34 9.41 13.01 -7.21
C GLN A 34 9.95 12.52 -5.86
N ALA A 35 9.48 11.39 -5.38
CA ALA A 35 9.96 10.83 -4.12
C ALA A 35 11.45 10.40 -4.24
N VAL A 36 11.83 9.75 -5.33
CA VAL A 36 13.23 9.38 -5.62
C VAL A 36 14.10 10.63 -5.68
N LEU A 37 13.75 11.62 -6.52
CA LEU A 37 14.53 12.86 -6.68
C LEU A 37 14.68 13.67 -5.38
N ASN A 38 13.72 13.57 -4.47
CA ASN A 38 13.75 14.30 -3.21
C ASN A 38 14.44 13.54 -2.05
N THR A 39 14.75 12.25 -2.21
CA THR A 39 15.24 11.43 -1.09
C THR A 39 16.52 10.69 -1.38
N VAL A 40 16.81 10.39 -2.66
CA VAL A 40 18.06 9.76 -3.07
C VAL A 40 19.13 10.84 -3.24
N ASN A 41 20.29 10.64 -2.66
CA ASN A 41 21.44 11.51 -2.86
C ASN A 41 22.18 11.09 -4.16
N PRO A 42 22.15 11.91 -5.25
CA PRO A 42 22.74 11.57 -6.53
C PRO A 42 24.24 11.25 -6.43
N GLN A 43 24.99 12.02 -5.62
CA GLN A 43 26.43 11.84 -5.44
C GLN A 43 26.75 10.53 -4.72
N ALA A 44 25.93 10.13 -3.75
CA ALA A 44 26.14 8.89 -3.00
C ALA A 44 25.93 7.64 -3.86
N VAL A 45 25.01 7.72 -4.84
CA VAL A 45 24.74 6.59 -5.76
C VAL A 45 25.52 6.70 -7.08
N GLY A 46 26.26 7.80 -7.32
CA GLY A 46 27.00 8.02 -8.57
C GLY A 46 26.10 8.20 -9.79
N MET A 47 24.90 8.73 -9.63
CA MET A 47 23.91 8.93 -10.68
C MET A 47 23.60 10.41 -10.84
N SER A 48 23.28 10.82 -12.08
CA SER A 48 22.71 12.14 -12.34
C SER A 48 21.19 12.18 -12.01
N GLU A 49 20.60 13.38 -11.95
CA GLU A 49 19.13 13.49 -11.79
C GLU A 49 18.37 12.84 -12.96
N SER A 50 18.92 12.90 -14.19
CA SER A 50 18.33 12.23 -15.35
C SER A 50 18.36 10.71 -15.19
N ASP A 51 19.43 10.14 -14.63
CA ASP A 51 19.54 8.71 -14.39
C ASP A 51 18.55 8.27 -13.28
N LEU A 52 18.40 9.08 -12.21
CA LEU A 52 17.42 8.82 -11.17
C LEU A 52 15.97 8.90 -11.70
N THR A 53 15.70 9.83 -12.63
CA THR A 53 14.42 9.91 -13.33
C THR A 53 14.16 8.66 -14.17
N ALA A 54 15.15 8.20 -14.94
CA ALA A 54 15.07 6.97 -15.72
C ALA A 54 14.84 5.74 -14.82
N PHE A 55 15.64 5.61 -13.75
CA PHE A 55 15.50 4.57 -12.73
C PHE A 55 14.07 4.53 -12.14
N ALA A 56 13.53 5.71 -11.79
CA ALA A 56 12.19 5.79 -11.22
C ALA A 56 11.12 5.35 -12.23
N ARG A 57 11.23 5.76 -13.49
CA ARG A 57 10.29 5.38 -14.56
C ARG A 57 10.34 3.89 -14.85
N GLU A 58 11.53 3.31 -14.99
CA GLU A 58 11.71 1.88 -15.22
C GLU A 58 11.18 1.03 -14.06
N THR A 59 11.46 1.45 -12.81
CA THR A 59 10.92 0.78 -11.63
C THR A 59 9.39 0.80 -11.62
N MET A 60 8.78 1.93 -11.96
CA MET A 60 7.32 2.03 -12.01
C MET A 60 6.71 1.28 -13.19
N ALA A 61 7.36 1.28 -14.37
CA ALA A 61 6.91 0.49 -15.50
C ALA A 61 6.90 -1.02 -15.17
N TYR A 62 7.93 -1.48 -14.46
CA TYR A 62 7.98 -2.85 -13.96
C TYR A 62 6.87 -3.18 -12.97
N LEU A 63 6.67 -2.34 -11.93
CA LEU A 63 5.61 -2.57 -10.92
C LEU A 63 4.19 -2.47 -11.50
N ARG A 64 4.02 -1.74 -12.58
CA ARG A 64 2.76 -1.64 -13.31
C ARG A 64 2.51 -2.78 -14.29
N ALA A 65 3.49 -3.65 -14.48
CA ALA A 65 3.50 -4.74 -15.46
C ALA A 65 3.53 -4.24 -16.92
N GLU A 66 4.17 -3.09 -17.17
CA GLU A 66 4.44 -2.53 -18.50
C GLU A 66 5.74 -3.11 -19.09
N GLN A 67 6.55 -3.77 -18.26
CA GLN A 67 7.75 -4.54 -18.65
C GLN A 67 7.90 -5.79 -17.80
N ASP A 68 8.53 -6.84 -18.38
CA ASP A 68 8.60 -8.17 -17.75
C ASP A 68 9.72 -8.31 -16.72
N ALA A 69 10.83 -7.62 -16.92
CA ALA A 69 12.00 -7.69 -16.05
C ALA A 69 12.31 -6.33 -15.43
N TRP A 70 12.75 -6.34 -14.17
CA TRP A 70 13.29 -5.18 -13.51
C TRP A 70 14.80 -5.14 -13.69
N ASN A 71 15.25 -4.30 -14.58
CA ASN A 71 16.68 -4.18 -14.92
C ASN A 71 17.05 -2.71 -15.19
N PRO A 72 16.91 -1.82 -14.17
CA PRO A 72 17.23 -0.42 -14.35
C PRO A 72 18.73 -0.20 -14.54
N VAL A 73 19.07 0.81 -15.34
CA VAL A 73 20.46 1.20 -15.53
C VAL A 73 20.98 1.86 -14.26
N THR A 74 22.04 1.28 -13.68
CA THR A 74 22.71 1.77 -12.48
C THR A 74 24.24 1.68 -12.65
N PRO A 75 25.03 2.55 -11.97
CA PRO A 75 26.51 2.50 -12.05
C PRO A 75 27.12 1.33 -11.26
N PHE A 76 26.31 0.53 -10.59
CA PHE A 76 26.72 -0.66 -9.84
C PHE A 76 25.84 -1.86 -10.21
N ALA A 77 26.35 -3.06 -9.99
CA ALA A 77 25.60 -4.29 -10.23
C ALA A 77 24.47 -4.42 -9.19
N ILE A 78 23.26 -4.68 -9.67
CA ILE A 78 22.13 -5.02 -8.80
C ILE A 78 22.26 -6.50 -8.42
N PRO A 79 22.29 -6.83 -7.10
CA PRO A 79 22.30 -8.22 -6.68
C PRO A 79 21.07 -8.97 -7.17
N GLN A 80 21.24 -10.23 -7.59
CA GLN A 80 20.12 -11.08 -8.02
C GLN A 80 19.05 -11.19 -6.92
N SER A 81 19.46 -11.31 -5.66
CA SER A 81 18.54 -11.35 -4.50
C SER A 81 17.65 -10.12 -4.42
N PHE A 82 18.14 -8.94 -4.83
CA PHE A 82 17.33 -7.72 -4.85
C PHE A 82 16.38 -7.71 -6.06
N ALA A 83 16.81 -8.22 -7.21
CA ALA A 83 15.91 -8.39 -8.36
C ALA A 83 14.77 -9.38 -8.04
N ASP A 84 15.09 -10.48 -7.35
CA ASP A 84 14.10 -11.45 -6.88
C ASP A 84 13.12 -10.82 -5.88
N HIS A 85 13.63 -9.98 -4.95
CA HIS A 85 12.78 -9.20 -4.05
C HIS A 85 11.83 -8.25 -4.81
N MET A 86 12.31 -7.57 -5.84
CA MET A 86 11.45 -6.72 -6.66
C MET A 86 10.38 -7.53 -7.41
N ALA A 87 10.66 -8.78 -7.78
CA ALA A 87 9.67 -9.69 -8.34
C ALA A 87 8.60 -10.09 -7.29
N GLU A 88 8.99 -10.34 -6.04
CA GLU A 88 8.03 -10.55 -4.94
C GLU A 88 7.16 -9.31 -4.71
N VAL A 89 7.75 -8.12 -4.68
CA VAL A 89 7.01 -6.84 -4.53
C VAL A 89 6.00 -6.67 -5.66
N ARG A 90 6.38 -6.93 -6.92
CA ARG A 90 5.47 -6.91 -8.06
C ARG A 90 4.34 -7.91 -7.90
N GLY A 91 4.66 -9.15 -7.48
CA GLY A 91 3.65 -10.18 -7.20
C GLY A 91 2.59 -9.71 -6.23
N TRP A 92 2.99 -9.02 -5.15
CA TRP A 92 2.04 -8.41 -4.20
C TRP A 92 1.21 -7.28 -4.83
N VAL A 93 1.82 -6.42 -5.65
CA VAL A 93 1.07 -5.39 -6.39
C VAL A 93 0.00 -6.02 -7.27
N ASP A 94 0.30 -7.12 -7.96
CA ASP A 94 -0.65 -7.81 -8.81
C ASP A 94 -1.77 -8.48 -7.99
N VAL A 95 -1.45 -9.09 -6.85
CA VAL A 95 -2.46 -9.58 -5.89
C VAL A 95 -3.38 -8.44 -5.43
N LEU A 96 -2.84 -7.28 -5.08
CA LEU A 96 -3.63 -6.14 -4.62
C LEU A 96 -4.52 -5.57 -5.74
N LYS A 97 -4.07 -5.55 -7.00
CA LYS A 97 -4.89 -5.17 -8.17
C LYS A 97 -6.12 -6.07 -8.35
N ILE A 98 -5.99 -7.37 -8.04
CA ILE A 98 -7.10 -8.33 -8.08
C ILE A 98 -7.96 -8.22 -6.82
N ALA A 99 -7.34 -8.08 -5.66
CA ALA A 99 -8.02 -8.02 -4.37
C ALA A 99 -8.97 -6.80 -4.25
N LEU A 100 -8.59 -5.65 -4.84
CA LEU A 100 -9.40 -4.44 -4.78
C LEU A 100 -10.78 -4.59 -5.43
N PRO A 101 -10.92 -5.00 -6.72
CA PRO A 101 -12.24 -5.20 -7.32
C PRO A 101 -13.00 -6.35 -6.66
N LEU A 102 -12.34 -7.41 -6.22
CA LEU A 102 -12.98 -8.50 -5.50
C LEU A 102 -13.60 -8.03 -4.18
N ALA A 103 -12.83 -7.26 -3.38
CA ALA A 103 -13.34 -6.67 -2.14
C ALA A 103 -14.52 -5.72 -2.41
N ALA A 104 -14.48 -4.94 -3.49
CA ALA A 104 -15.57 -4.06 -3.88
C ALA A 104 -16.84 -4.85 -4.26
N LEU A 105 -16.70 -5.95 -4.99
CA LEU A 105 -17.82 -6.85 -5.31
C LEU A 105 -18.42 -7.49 -4.06
N LEU A 106 -17.59 -7.95 -3.12
CA LEU A 106 -18.04 -8.52 -1.85
C LEU A 106 -18.79 -7.49 -0.99
N ALA A 107 -18.28 -6.25 -0.94
CA ALA A 107 -18.94 -5.15 -0.24
C ALA A 107 -20.32 -4.85 -0.88
N ALA A 108 -20.36 -4.70 -2.20
CA ALA A 108 -21.59 -4.39 -2.93
C ALA A 108 -22.64 -5.51 -2.79
N ALA A 109 -22.24 -6.76 -3.00
CA ALA A 109 -23.10 -7.93 -2.85
C ALA A 109 -23.65 -8.05 -1.41
N GLY A 110 -22.79 -7.85 -0.41
CA GLY A 110 -23.20 -7.90 0.99
C GLY A 110 -24.18 -6.78 1.38
N LEU A 111 -24.01 -5.56 0.84
CA LEU A 111 -24.98 -4.47 1.02
C LEU A 111 -26.32 -4.76 0.35
N TRP A 112 -26.29 -5.32 -0.87
CA TRP A 112 -27.49 -5.66 -1.62
C TRP A 112 -28.29 -6.79 -0.97
N LEU A 113 -27.63 -7.84 -0.51
CA LEU A 113 -28.26 -9.00 0.14
C LEU A 113 -28.70 -8.69 1.58
N GLY A 114 -27.95 -7.90 2.29
CA GLY A 114 -28.15 -7.66 3.72
C GLY A 114 -29.18 -6.57 4.02
N ARG A 115 -28.97 -5.38 3.48
CA ARG A 115 -29.80 -4.17 3.68
C ARG A 115 -29.96 -3.73 5.16
N ASP A 116 -29.03 -4.12 6.03
CA ASP A 116 -28.98 -3.74 7.45
C ASP A 116 -27.77 -2.81 7.70
N PHE A 117 -28.01 -1.50 7.64
CA PHE A 117 -26.97 -0.49 7.79
C PHE A 117 -26.32 -0.50 9.21
N ARG A 118 -27.06 -0.92 10.25
CA ARG A 118 -26.50 -1.01 11.61
C ARG A 118 -25.46 -2.13 11.68
N ALA A 119 -25.77 -3.28 11.08
CA ALA A 119 -24.82 -4.39 11.00
C ALA A 119 -23.62 -4.03 10.12
N ALA A 120 -23.80 -3.32 9.00
CA ALA A 120 -22.69 -2.83 8.18
C ALA A 120 -21.77 -1.89 8.95
N ARG A 121 -22.35 -0.94 9.71
CA ARG A 121 -21.56 -0.07 10.62
C ARG A 121 -20.73 -0.87 11.62
N SER A 122 -21.31 -1.92 12.20
CA SER A 122 -20.55 -2.77 13.16
C SER A 122 -19.38 -3.49 12.47
N GLY A 123 -19.55 -3.95 11.22
CA GLY A 123 -18.46 -4.54 10.43
C GLY A 123 -17.35 -3.53 10.14
N MET A 124 -17.72 -2.29 9.78
CA MET A 124 -16.74 -1.21 9.60
C MET A 124 -15.97 -0.92 10.88
N LEU A 125 -16.65 -0.78 12.02
CA LEU A 125 -16.01 -0.50 13.32
C LEU A 125 -15.08 -1.64 13.73
N CYS A 126 -15.44 -2.90 13.44
CA CYS A 126 -14.58 -4.05 13.69
C CYS A 126 -13.27 -3.93 12.88
N MET A 127 -13.35 -3.65 11.58
CA MET A 127 -12.15 -3.49 10.74
C MET A 127 -11.31 -2.27 11.15
N LEU A 128 -11.96 -1.16 11.52
CA LEU A 128 -11.27 0.02 12.05
C LEU A 128 -10.52 -0.28 13.35
N GLY A 129 -11.10 -1.11 14.22
CA GLY A 129 -10.44 -1.58 15.44
C GLY A 129 -9.18 -2.39 15.14
N LEU A 130 -9.22 -3.27 14.13
CA LEU A 130 -8.05 -4.02 13.69
C LEU A 130 -6.95 -3.10 13.13
N ILE A 131 -7.34 -2.11 12.31
CA ILE A 131 -6.39 -1.10 11.80
C ILE A 131 -5.77 -0.31 12.95
N ALA A 132 -6.58 0.13 13.91
CA ALA A 132 -6.09 0.87 15.07
C ALA A 132 -5.08 0.04 15.87
N ALA A 133 -5.32 -1.27 16.05
CA ALA A 133 -4.38 -2.16 16.72
C ALA A 133 -3.03 -2.27 15.97
N VAL A 134 -3.06 -2.39 14.64
CA VAL A 134 -1.84 -2.40 13.81
C VAL A 134 -1.12 -1.06 13.86
N LEU A 135 -1.85 0.06 13.82
CA LEU A 135 -1.26 1.40 13.94
C LEU A 135 -0.63 1.65 15.31
N LEU A 136 -1.27 1.18 16.39
CA LEU A 136 -0.71 1.25 17.74
C LEU A 136 0.59 0.42 17.84
N TRP A 137 0.62 -0.75 17.23
CA TRP A 137 1.85 -1.54 17.14
C TRP A 137 2.94 -0.79 16.34
N ALA A 138 2.58 -0.21 15.20
CA ALA A 138 3.52 0.59 14.39
C ALA A 138 4.11 1.78 15.17
N VAL A 139 3.29 2.44 16.00
CA VAL A 139 3.76 3.56 16.85
C VAL A 139 4.62 3.08 18.01
N ALA A 140 4.27 1.94 18.62
CA ALA A 140 5.00 1.39 19.75
C ALA A 140 6.36 0.79 19.32
N ASP A 141 6.39 0.04 18.21
CA ASP A 141 7.58 -0.63 17.70
C ASP A 141 7.45 -0.87 16.18
N PHE A 142 7.77 0.17 15.40
CA PHE A 142 7.75 0.09 13.94
C PHE A 142 8.68 -0.98 13.40
N ASN A 143 9.86 -1.14 14.00
CA ASN A 143 10.84 -2.10 13.52
C ASN A 143 10.35 -3.55 13.65
N SER A 144 9.72 -3.89 14.79
CA SER A 144 9.10 -5.20 14.98
C SER A 144 7.98 -5.45 13.95
N LEU A 145 7.08 -4.51 13.76
CA LEU A 145 6.02 -4.61 12.75
C LEU A 145 6.61 -4.79 11.34
N TRP A 146 7.60 -3.96 10.98
CA TRP A 146 8.29 -4.02 9.69
C TRP A 146 8.92 -5.40 9.44
N MET A 147 9.64 -5.91 10.44
CA MET A 147 10.27 -7.24 10.36
C MET A 147 9.25 -8.37 10.23
N VAL A 148 8.10 -8.29 10.92
CA VAL A 148 7.03 -9.29 10.80
C VAL A 148 6.42 -9.25 9.40
N ILE A 149 6.12 -8.05 8.87
CA ILE A 149 5.62 -7.89 7.50
C ILE A 149 6.57 -8.52 6.49
N HIS A 150 7.88 -8.22 6.58
CA HIS A 150 8.88 -8.76 5.66
C HIS A 150 8.99 -10.29 5.77
N ARG A 151 9.07 -10.83 6.99
CA ARG A 151 9.17 -12.29 7.17
C ARG A 151 7.94 -13.05 6.63
N VAL A 152 6.76 -12.46 6.69
CA VAL A 152 5.52 -13.12 6.30
C VAL A 152 5.20 -12.90 4.82
N LEU A 153 5.38 -11.67 4.33
CA LEU A 153 4.95 -11.29 2.98
C LEU A 153 6.09 -11.29 1.96
N ILE A 154 7.32 -10.95 2.38
CA ILE A 154 8.45 -10.74 1.48
C ILE A 154 9.72 -11.29 2.15
N PRO A 155 9.85 -12.62 2.33
CA PRO A 155 10.92 -13.21 3.13
C PRO A 155 12.33 -12.92 2.60
N GLY A 156 12.48 -12.63 1.29
CA GLY A 156 13.75 -12.21 0.66
C GLY A 156 14.11 -10.73 0.81
N GLY A 157 13.25 -9.91 1.43
CA GLY A 157 13.32 -8.44 1.40
C GLY A 157 14.13 -7.76 2.51
N ILE A 158 15.10 -8.45 3.11
CA ILE A 158 15.94 -7.87 4.17
C ILE A 158 17.37 -7.74 3.66
N PHE A 159 17.81 -6.51 3.41
CA PHE A 159 19.14 -6.20 2.90
C PHE A 159 19.96 -5.38 3.89
N PRO A 160 21.30 -5.58 3.92
CA PRO A 160 22.19 -4.73 4.70
C PRO A 160 22.09 -3.27 4.25
N ALA A 161 22.01 -2.34 5.20
CA ALA A 161 21.89 -0.91 4.90
C ALA A 161 23.10 -0.34 4.10
N GLY A 162 24.23 -1.03 4.10
CA GLY A 162 25.43 -0.66 3.36
C GLY A 162 25.42 -1.09 1.88
N GLU A 163 24.46 -1.86 1.44
CA GLU A 163 24.39 -2.24 0.02
C GLU A 163 24.06 -1.03 -0.87
N PRO A 164 24.76 -0.84 -2.01
CA PRO A 164 24.54 0.32 -2.89
C PRO A 164 23.08 0.45 -3.35
N VAL A 165 22.41 -0.66 -3.63
CA VAL A 165 21.00 -0.66 -4.04
C VAL A 165 20.06 -0.10 -2.96
N MET A 166 20.40 -0.25 -1.67
CA MET A 166 19.62 0.31 -0.57
C MET A 166 19.70 1.83 -0.50
N GLN A 167 20.70 2.45 -1.13
CA GLN A 167 20.78 3.90 -1.24
C GLN A 167 19.79 4.46 -2.27
N LEU A 168 19.31 3.64 -3.22
CA LEU A 168 18.21 3.98 -4.13
C LEU A 168 16.83 3.87 -3.45
N PHE A 169 16.75 3.13 -2.34
CA PHE A 169 15.53 2.94 -1.56
C PHE A 169 15.71 3.37 -0.10
N PRO A 170 16.11 4.64 0.16
CA PRO A 170 16.32 5.11 1.52
C PRO A 170 15.02 5.10 2.32
N LEU A 171 15.12 4.96 3.64
CA LEU A 171 13.95 4.97 4.54
C LEU A 171 13.04 6.21 4.33
N ALA A 172 13.64 7.36 4.01
CA ALA A 172 12.92 8.59 3.68
C ALA A 172 11.98 8.44 2.47
N LEU A 173 12.32 7.59 1.49
CA LEU A 173 11.47 7.27 0.35
C LEU A 173 10.17 6.61 0.82
N PHE A 174 10.25 5.63 1.72
CA PHE A 174 9.07 4.95 2.26
C PHE A 174 8.16 5.90 3.04
N PHE A 175 8.72 6.79 3.84
CA PHE A 175 7.92 7.80 4.57
C PHE A 175 7.21 8.78 3.63
N ARG A 176 7.80 9.12 2.48
CA ARG A 176 7.14 9.92 1.44
C ARG A 176 5.91 9.21 0.85
N TYR A 177 5.90 7.87 0.86
CA TYR A 177 4.76 7.07 0.42
C TYR A 177 3.73 6.85 1.52
N VAL A 178 4.16 6.48 2.71
CA VAL A 178 3.27 6.16 3.83
C VAL A 178 2.42 7.35 4.25
N GLY A 179 2.98 8.55 4.33
CA GLY A 179 2.25 9.75 4.74
C GLY A 179 0.97 10.00 3.94
N PRO A 180 1.04 10.08 2.59
CA PRO A 180 -0.13 10.22 1.75
C PRO A 180 -1.14 9.06 1.83
N VAL A 181 -0.66 7.82 2.00
CA VAL A 181 -1.55 6.66 2.19
C VAL A 181 -2.37 6.84 3.47
N VAL A 182 -1.72 7.15 4.58
CA VAL A 182 -2.39 7.39 5.87
C VAL A 182 -3.36 8.57 5.77
N ARG A 183 -2.93 9.69 5.18
CA ARG A 183 -3.80 10.86 4.96
C ARG A 183 -5.04 10.49 4.14
N ASN A 184 -4.88 9.83 3.01
CA ASN A 184 -5.98 9.45 2.12
C ASN A 184 -6.94 8.47 2.82
N LEU A 185 -6.41 7.54 3.60
CA LEU A 185 -7.21 6.62 4.41
C LEU A 185 -8.04 7.39 5.44
N ILE A 186 -7.44 8.31 6.20
CA ILE A 186 -8.14 9.14 7.20
C ILE A 186 -9.25 9.94 6.52
N ILE A 187 -8.96 10.65 5.42
CA ILE A 187 -9.96 11.44 4.68
C ILE A 187 -11.11 10.54 4.21
N SER A 188 -10.81 9.39 3.62
CA SER A 188 -11.81 8.44 3.15
C SER A 188 -12.70 7.94 4.29
N LEU A 189 -12.12 7.63 5.43
CA LEU A 189 -12.86 7.18 6.62
C LEU A 189 -13.76 8.27 7.19
N LEU A 190 -13.29 9.52 7.24
CA LEU A 190 -14.09 10.67 7.72
C LEU A 190 -15.26 10.95 6.77
N VAL A 191 -15.03 10.96 5.45
CA VAL A 191 -16.08 11.16 4.45
C VAL A 191 -17.11 10.04 4.54
N PHE A 192 -16.67 8.79 4.58
CA PHE A 192 -17.57 7.63 4.64
C PHE A 192 -18.34 7.57 5.96
N GLY A 193 -17.66 7.84 7.08
CA GLY A 193 -18.29 7.91 8.40
C GLY A 193 -19.34 9.02 8.47
N GLY A 194 -19.06 10.17 7.87
CA GLY A 194 -20.00 11.29 7.76
C GLY A 194 -21.23 10.92 6.92
N ILE A 195 -21.04 10.33 5.74
CA ILE A 195 -22.15 9.85 4.88
C ILE A 195 -23.03 8.85 5.64
N LEU A 196 -22.44 7.87 6.31
CA LEU A 196 -23.19 6.89 7.09
C LEU A 196 -23.94 7.53 8.24
N HIS A 197 -23.37 8.54 8.90
CA HIS A 197 -24.05 9.25 10.00
C HIS A 197 -25.29 10.00 9.51
N VAL A 198 -25.22 10.60 8.32
CA VAL A 198 -26.34 11.35 7.72
C VAL A 198 -27.40 10.40 7.15
N CYS A 199 -27.00 9.30 6.52
CA CYS A 199 -27.91 8.35 5.87
C CYS A 199 -28.55 7.33 6.83
N LEU A 200 -28.04 7.21 8.07
CA LEU A 200 -28.67 6.32 9.05
C LEU A 200 -29.89 6.99 9.66
N PRO A 201 -31.06 6.31 9.67
CA PRO A 201 -32.22 6.80 10.40
C PRO A 201 -31.83 6.99 11.87
N LYS A 202 -32.10 8.19 12.39
CA LYS A 202 -31.93 8.46 13.83
C LYS A 202 -32.85 7.51 14.61
N PRO A 203 -32.41 7.00 15.76
CA PRO A 203 -33.21 6.09 16.59
C PRO A 203 -34.51 6.72 17.03
#